data_68fe13b29ea5e412d7b734e000abf692
#
_entry.id   68fe13b29ea5e412d7b734e000abf692
#
_cell.length_a   1.000
_cell.length_b   1.000
_cell.length_c   1.000
_cell.angle_alpha   90.00
_cell.angle_beta   90.00
_cell.angle_gamma   90.00
#
_symmetry.space_group_name_H-M   'P 1'
#
loop_
_entity.id
_entity.type
_entity.pdbx_description
1 polymer ?
#
loop_
_entity_poly.entity_id
_entity_poly.type
_entity_poly.pdbx_seq_one_letter_code
_entity_poly.pdbx_strand_id
1 'polypeptide(L)'
;MNRRTVMFACLALGMQVGAQAADAMDKDLHNGSLENRVDALASIQPGLGAVMHEFGYRFANTYWAANGGNWGLAQYQLKELLEAQEVAEMTRPQRAPMLKANEQANLVPLAKAIANKDLAQFNRAFTQAINGCNGCHVALGYGFIHYRLPDQSPQEMLDFAMKTEPKYEEAKEAK
;
A
#
# COMPACT_ATOMS: atom_id res chain seq x y z
N MET A 1 -51.29 5.07 -49.57
CA MET A 1 -50.36 5.90 -48.74
C MET A 1 -50.28 5.26 -47.39
N ASN A 2 -49.25 4.41 -47.16
CA ASN A 2 -49.07 3.70 -45.90
C ASN A 2 -48.02 4.39 -45.06
N ARG A 3 -48.43 4.93 -43.91
CA ARG A 3 -47.54 5.46 -42.89
C ARG A 3 -47.00 4.29 -42.04
N ARG A 4 -45.72 3.99 -42.17
CA ARG A 4 -45.00 3.05 -41.27
C ARG A 4 -44.61 3.81 -39.98
N THR A 5 -45.22 3.41 -38.90
CA THR A 5 -44.87 3.88 -37.55
C THR A 5 -43.58 3.13 -37.11
N VAL A 6 -42.49 3.86 -36.96
CA VAL A 6 -41.23 3.33 -36.40
C VAL A 6 -41.30 3.50 -34.89
N MET A 7 -41.42 2.39 -34.20
CA MET A 7 -41.36 2.34 -32.74
C MET A 7 -39.88 2.35 -32.30
N PHE A 8 -39.42 3.41 -31.67
CA PHE A 8 -38.14 3.49 -30.99
C PHE A 8 -38.25 2.78 -29.66
N ALA A 9 -37.58 1.61 -29.52
CA ALA A 9 -37.37 0.96 -28.24
C ALA A 9 -36.18 1.63 -27.56
N CYS A 10 -36.42 2.48 -26.55
CA CYS A 10 -35.40 2.96 -25.64
C CYS A 10 -34.96 1.80 -24.71
N LEU A 11 -33.81 1.21 -24.98
CA LEU A 11 -33.13 0.34 -24.00
C LEU A 11 -32.61 1.21 -22.86
N ALA A 12 -33.27 1.18 -21.72
CA ALA A 12 -32.75 1.72 -20.47
C ALA A 12 -31.68 0.77 -19.96
N LEU A 13 -30.40 1.07 -20.21
CA LEU A 13 -29.30 0.48 -19.45
C LEU A 13 -29.35 1.07 -18.04
N GLY A 14 -30.01 0.37 -17.13
CA GLY A 14 -29.96 0.66 -15.70
C GLY A 14 -28.55 0.41 -15.19
N MET A 15 -27.84 1.45 -14.78
CA MET A 15 -26.59 1.35 -14.02
C MET A 15 -26.90 0.69 -12.67
N GLN A 16 -26.54 -0.58 -12.53
CA GLN A 16 -26.50 -1.24 -11.22
C GLN A 16 -25.24 -0.86 -10.44
N VAL A 17 -25.17 0.36 -9.97
CA VAL A 17 -24.08 0.85 -9.08
C VAL A 17 -24.59 1.02 -7.64
N GLY A 18 -25.57 0.26 -7.22
CA GLY A 18 -26.22 0.51 -5.92
C GLY A 18 -26.22 -0.63 -4.90
N ALA A 19 -25.92 -1.85 -5.29
CA ALA A 19 -26.21 -2.98 -4.40
C ALA A 19 -25.10 -3.31 -3.38
N GLN A 20 -23.84 -2.98 -3.61
CA GLN A 20 -22.75 -3.36 -2.70
C GLN A 20 -22.51 -2.40 -1.53
N ALA A 21 -22.96 -1.16 -1.63
CA ALA A 21 -22.83 -0.20 -0.54
C ALA A 21 -23.96 -0.30 0.50
N ALA A 22 -25.14 -0.81 0.12
CA ALA A 22 -26.27 -0.97 1.00
C ALA A 22 -26.13 -2.14 1.99
N ASP A 23 -25.50 -3.25 1.57
CA ASP A 23 -25.28 -4.42 2.42
C ASP A 23 -24.28 -4.18 3.56
N ALA A 24 -23.36 -3.22 3.39
CA ALA A 24 -22.39 -2.87 4.44
C ALA A 24 -22.96 -2.00 5.55
N MET A 25 -24.06 -1.29 5.30
CA MET A 25 -24.68 -0.38 6.28
C MET A 25 -25.60 -1.09 7.28
N ASP A 26 -26.00 -2.33 7.00
CA ASP A 26 -26.89 -3.11 7.90
C ASP A 26 -26.10 -3.99 8.89
N LYS A 27 -24.76 -3.94 8.90
CA LYS A 27 -23.90 -4.70 9.81
C LYS A 27 -23.59 -3.88 11.05
N ASP A 28 -24.15 -4.31 12.19
CA ASP A 28 -23.95 -3.66 13.49
C ASP A 28 -22.71 -4.25 14.19
N LEU A 29 -21.73 -3.41 14.53
CA LEU A 29 -20.53 -3.80 15.27
C LEU A 29 -20.79 -4.06 16.76
N HIS A 30 -21.87 -3.51 17.30
CA HIS A 30 -22.11 -3.49 18.74
C HIS A 30 -23.24 -4.42 19.16
N ASN A 31 -24.17 -4.75 18.26
CA ASN A 31 -25.34 -5.58 18.54
C ASN A 31 -25.37 -6.82 17.64
N GLY A 32 -26.09 -7.84 18.10
CA GLY A 32 -26.24 -9.10 17.37
C GLY A 32 -25.34 -10.22 17.87
N SER A 33 -25.29 -11.32 17.13
CA SER A 33 -24.44 -12.47 17.43
C SER A 33 -22.96 -12.13 17.24
N LEU A 34 -22.07 -12.89 17.88
CA LEU A 34 -20.62 -12.74 17.68
C LEU A 34 -20.24 -12.89 16.20
N GLU A 35 -20.85 -13.84 15.50
CA GLU A 35 -20.62 -14.08 14.07
C GLU A 35 -20.98 -12.83 13.23
N ASN A 36 -22.16 -12.26 13.43
CA ASN A 36 -22.57 -11.04 12.72
C ASN A 36 -21.61 -9.85 13.00
N ARG A 37 -21.15 -9.72 14.23
CA ARG A 37 -20.19 -8.67 14.63
C ARG A 37 -18.81 -8.90 14.01
N VAL A 38 -18.35 -10.15 13.92
CA VAL A 38 -17.09 -10.49 13.22
C VAL A 38 -17.21 -10.20 11.73
N ASP A 39 -18.32 -10.55 11.09
CA ASP A 39 -18.59 -10.23 9.70
C ASP A 39 -18.62 -8.72 9.43
N ALA A 40 -19.21 -7.97 10.35
CA ALA A 40 -19.21 -6.51 10.29
C ALA A 40 -17.77 -5.96 10.38
N LEU A 41 -16.97 -6.43 11.33
CA LEU A 41 -15.55 -6.06 11.44
C LEU A 41 -14.74 -6.42 10.18
N ALA A 42 -14.93 -7.61 9.63
CA ALA A 42 -14.27 -8.04 8.40
C ALA A 42 -14.64 -7.14 7.22
N SER A 43 -15.89 -6.68 7.15
CA SER A 43 -16.38 -5.83 6.04
C SER A 43 -15.78 -4.43 6.00
N ILE A 44 -15.36 -3.90 7.15
CA ILE A 44 -14.79 -2.55 7.28
C ILE A 44 -13.26 -2.53 7.30
N GLN A 45 -12.61 -3.69 7.13
CA GLN A 45 -11.16 -3.73 7.08
C GLN A 45 -10.61 -2.84 5.95
N PRO A 46 -9.50 -2.12 6.20
CA PRO A 46 -8.96 -1.19 5.23
C PRO A 46 -8.70 -1.87 3.89
N GLY A 47 -9.09 -1.20 2.81
CA GLY A 47 -8.77 -1.61 1.46
C GLY A 47 -7.29 -1.42 1.14
N LEU A 48 -6.82 -2.06 0.07
CA LEU A 48 -5.41 -1.95 -0.35
C LEU A 48 -5.00 -0.49 -0.60
N GLY A 49 -5.91 0.37 -1.09
CA GLY A 49 -5.61 1.79 -1.27
C GLY A 49 -5.23 2.53 0.01
N ALA A 50 -5.89 2.21 1.14
CA ALA A 50 -5.53 2.79 2.44
C ALA A 50 -4.14 2.33 2.90
N VAL A 51 -3.84 1.03 2.74
CA VAL A 51 -2.52 0.50 3.06
C VAL A 51 -1.44 1.06 2.16
N MET A 52 -1.70 1.24 0.85
CA MET A 52 -0.74 1.82 -0.09
C MET A 52 -0.44 3.29 0.22
N HIS A 53 -1.37 4.03 0.83
CA HIS A 53 -1.07 5.37 1.32
C HIS A 53 -0.03 5.36 2.45
N GLU A 54 -0.22 4.50 3.45
CA GLU A 54 0.75 4.30 4.55
C GLU A 54 2.09 3.79 4.00
N PHE A 55 2.04 2.81 3.11
CA PHE A 55 3.21 2.26 2.44
C PHE A 55 4.03 3.35 1.72
N GLY A 56 3.40 4.17 0.88
CA GLY A 56 4.07 5.23 0.14
C GLY A 56 4.69 6.30 1.04
N TYR A 57 3.98 6.65 2.13
CA TYR A 57 4.45 7.57 3.14
C TYR A 57 5.71 7.06 3.86
N ARG A 58 5.66 5.81 4.36
CA ARG A 58 6.80 5.16 5.02
C ARG A 58 7.98 4.97 4.07
N PHE A 59 7.69 4.62 2.82
CA PHE A 59 8.71 4.43 1.79
C PHE A 59 9.48 5.74 1.51
N ALA A 60 8.78 6.87 1.38
CA ALA A 60 9.42 8.18 1.25
C ALA A 60 10.28 8.53 2.47
N ASN A 61 9.76 8.31 3.68
CA ASN A 61 10.52 8.59 4.91
C ASN A 61 11.77 7.70 5.04
N THR A 62 11.72 6.45 4.58
CA THR A 62 12.88 5.56 4.52
C THR A 62 14.00 6.18 3.67
N TYR A 63 13.65 6.76 2.52
CA TYR A 63 14.61 7.43 1.65
C TYR A 63 15.30 8.61 2.33
N TRP A 64 14.50 9.51 2.90
CA TRP A 64 15.02 10.72 3.54
C TRP A 64 15.87 10.40 4.75
N ALA A 65 15.47 9.40 5.55
CA ALA A 65 16.23 8.96 6.70
C ALA A 65 17.60 8.39 6.31
N ALA A 66 17.64 7.48 5.33
CA ALA A 66 18.91 6.89 4.87
C ALA A 66 19.84 7.97 4.27
N ASN A 67 19.31 8.85 3.42
CA ASN A 67 20.11 9.91 2.81
C ASN A 67 20.54 10.98 3.83
N GLY A 68 19.79 11.20 4.89
CA GLY A 68 20.19 12.04 6.03
C GLY A 68 21.23 11.39 6.95
N GLY A 69 21.43 10.07 6.83
CA GLY A 69 22.32 9.26 7.68
C GLY A 69 21.67 8.81 8.98
N ASN A 70 20.34 8.93 9.10
CA ASN A 70 19.55 8.41 10.22
C ASN A 70 19.14 6.95 9.92
N TRP A 71 20.10 6.04 10.01
CA TRP A 71 19.93 4.63 9.64
C TRP A 71 18.93 3.88 10.54
N GLY A 72 18.89 4.23 11.83
CA GLY A 72 17.89 3.68 12.74
C GLY A 72 16.47 4.08 12.34
N LEU A 73 16.26 5.35 11.96
CA LEU A 73 14.97 5.81 11.44
C LEU A 73 14.63 5.14 10.10
N ALA A 74 15.61 5.00 9.19
CA ALA A 74 15.39 4.31 7.91
C ALA A 74 14.92 2.86 8.13
N GLN A 75 15.55 2.14 9.06
CA GLN A 75 15.16 0.80 9.42
C GLN A 75 13.74 0.75 10.01
N TYR A 76 13.43 1.64 10.94
CA TYR A 76 12.11 1.74 11.55
C TYR A 76 11.02 1.98 10.50
N GLN A 77 11.23 2.95 9.61
CA GLN A 77 10.25 3.27 8.57
C GLN A 77 10.01 2.10 7.61
N LEU A 78 11.07 1.37 7.24
CA LEU A 78 10.95 0.18 6.39
C LEU A 78 10.23 -0.96 7.13
N LYS A 79 10.48 -1.15 8.42
CA LYS A 79 9.80 -2.13 9.26
C LYS A 79 8.29 -1.86 9.30
N GLU A 80 7.90 -0.64 9.64
CA GLU A 80 6.48 -0.23 9.70
C GLU A 80 5.77 -0.36 8.35
N LEU A 81 6.49 -0.11 7.26
CA LEU A 81 5.99 -0.35 5.90
C LEU A 81 5.69 -1.84 5.67
N LEU A 82 6.57 -2.74 6.11
CA LEU A 82 6.38 -4.18 5.97
C LEU A 82 5.23 -4.69 6.84
N GLU A 83 5.04 -4.14 8.05
CA GLU A 83 3.88 -4.46 8.89
C GLU A 83 2.57 -3.99 8.24
N ALA A 84 2.54 -2.81 7.64
CA ALA A 84 1.38 -2.36 6.86
C ALA A 84 1.10 -3.30 5.67
N GLN A 85 2.15 -3.81 4.99
CA GLN A 85 1.99 -4.80 3.93
C GLN A 85 1.35 -6.10 4.44
N GLU A 86 1.76 -6.60 5.61
CA GLU A 86 1.16 -7.81 6.20
C GLU A 86 -0.35 -7.64 6.45
N VAL A 87 -0.78 -6.46 6.91
CA VAL A 87 -2.21 -6.14 7.01
C VAL A 87 -2.90 -6.24 5.64
N ALA A 88 -2.26 -5.72 4.59
CA ALA A 88 -2.80 -5.83 3.22
C ALA A 88 -2.88 -7.28 2.73
N GLU A 89 -1.90 -8.11 3.03
CA GLU A 89 -1.89 -9.52 2.68
C GLU A 89 -3.04 -10.30 3.37
N MET A 90 -3.33 -9.97 4.62
CA MET A 90 -4.43 -10.57 5.36
C MET A 90 -5.80 -10.08 4.89
N THR A 91 -5.95 -8.79 4.67
CA THR A 91 -7.24 -8.19 4.30
C THR A 91 -7.56 -8.32 2.81
N ARG A 92 -6.57 -8.63 1.98
CA ARG A 92 -6.70 -8.83 0.52
C ARG A 92 -5.86 -10.04 0.07
N PRO A 93 -6.19 -11.27 0.52
CA PRO A 93 -5.37 -12.46 0.32
C PRO A 93 -5.09 -12.78 -1.16
N GLN A 94 -5.98 -12.38 -2.07
CA GLN A 94 -5.75 -12.51 -3.51
C GLN A 94 -4.60 -11.64 -4.03
N ARG A 95 -4.13 -10.66 -3.26
CA ARG A 95 -2.98 -9.81 -3.58
C ARG A 95 -1.69 -10.23 -2.86
N ALA A 96 -1.79 -11.08 -1.85
CA ALA A 96 -0.65 -11.49 -1.04
C ALA A 96 0.53 -12.06 -1.87
N PRO A 97 0.33 -12.91 -2.89
CA PRO A 97 1.46 -13.42 -3.68
C PRO A 97 2.27 -12.31 -4.38
N MET A 98 1.59 -11.27 -4.90
CA MET A 98 2.26 -10.14 -5.56
C MET A 98 2.99 -9.26 -4.56
N LEU A 99 2.40 -9.00 -3.40
CA LEU A 99 3.01 -8.20 -2.34
C LEU A 99 4.29 -8.88 -1.84
N LYS A 100 4.25 -10.19 -1.56
CA LYS A 100 5.42 -10.98 -1.17
C LYS A 100 6.51 -11.00 -2.25
N ALA A 101 6.12 -11.15 -3.51
CA ALA A 101 7.09 -11.09 -4.61
C ALA A 101 7.78 -9.72 -4.70
N ASN A 102 7.02 -8.63 -4.54
CA ASN A 102 7.58 -7.27 -4.49
C ASN A 102 8.52 -7.07 -3.29
N GLU A 103 8.14 -7.57 -2.13
CA GLU A 103 8.97 -7.54 -0.93
C GLU A 103 10.32 -8.20 -1.18
N GLN A 104 10.32 -9.43 -1.65
CA GLN A 104 11.54 -10.18 -1.89
C GLN A 104 12.45 -9.55 -2.95
N ALA A 105 11.85 -9.05 -4.03
CA ALA A 105 12.60 -8.47 -5.14
C ALA A 105 13.12 -7.06 -4.86
N ASN A 106 12.40 -6.25 -4.07
CA ASN A 106 12.63 -4.82 -3.98
C ASN A 106 12.89 -4.33 -2.55
N LEU A 107 12.19 -4.84 -1.54
CA LEU A 107 12.32 -4.33 -0.16
C LEU A 107 13.42 -5.03 0.64
N VAL A 108 13.63 -6.33 0.43
CA VAL A 108 14.75 -7.07 1.04
C VAL A 108 16.11 -6.47 0.66
N PRO A 109 16.39 -6.09 -0.60
CA PRO A 109 17.61 -5.37 -0.94
C PRO A 109 17.78 -4.04 -0.21
N LEU A 110 16.69 -3.29 0.03
CA LEU A 110 16.73 -2.07 0.82
C LEU A 110 17.08 -2.35 2.28
N ALA A 111 16.46 -3.36 2.90
CA ALA A 111 16.75 -3.76 4.28
C ALA A 111 18.24 -4.09 4.46
N LYS A 112 18.83 -4.85 3.53
CA LYS A 112 20.25 -5.19 3.54
C LYS A 112 21.16 -3.96 3.43
N ALA A 113 20.81 -3.03 2.53
CA ALA A 113 21.58 -1.80 2.37
C ALA A 113 21.52 -0.91 3.62
N ILE A 114 20.36 -0.83 4.27
CA ILE A 114 20.17 -0.11 5.54
C ILE A 114 21.02 -0.75 6.65
N ALA A 115 20.95 -2.07 6.82
CA ALA A 115 21.72 -2.78 7.83
C ALA A 115 23.23 -2.58 7.69
N ASN A 116 23.71 -2.52 6.43
CA ASN A 116 25.12 -2.28 6.11
C ASN A 116 25.48 -0.77 6.06
N LYS A 117 24.51 0.12 6.17
CA LYS A 117 24.69 1.58 6.01
C LYS A 117 25.34 1.96 4.69
N ASP A 118 25.06 1.16 3.65
CA ASP A 118 25.58 1.39 2.29
C ASP A 118 24.63 2.29 1.51
N LEU A 119 24.89 3.59 1.55
CA LEU A 119 24.07 4.60 0.88
C LEU A 119 24.04 4.41 -0.66
N ALA A 120 25.15 3.98 -1.25
CA ALA A 120 25.21 3.77 -2.69
C ALA A 120 24.34 2.57 -3.10
N GLN A 121 24.42 1.47 -2.37
CA GLN A 121 23.56 0.31 -2.59
C GLN A 121 22.09 0.66 -2.29
N PHE A 122 21.83 1.39 -1.22
CA PHE A 122 20.49 1.83 -0.85
C PHE A 122 19.83 2.63 -1.99
N ASN A 123 20.49 3.65 -2.51
CA ASN A 123 19.93 4.50 -3.56
C ASN A 123 19.66 3.72 -4.86
N ARG A 124 20.51 2.75 -5.22
CA ARG A 124 20.25 1.86 -6.37
C ARG A 124 19.02 0.98 -6.12
N ALA A 125 18.96 0.34 -4.95
CA ALA A 125 17.83 -0.52 -4.57
C ALA A 125 16.52 0.29 -4.46
N PHE A 126 16.57 1.52 -3.96
CA PHE A 126 15.41 2.40 -3.84
C PHE A 126 14.83 2.78 -5.21
N THR A 127 15.70 3.13 -6.16
CA THR A 127 15.28 3.39 -7.55
C THR A 127 14.63 2.15 -8.19
N GLN A 128 15.21 0.97 -7.96
CA GLN A 128 14.63 -0.29 -8.44
C GLN A 128 13.27 -0.56 -7.78
N ALA A 129 13.13 -0.28 -6.49
CA ALA A 129 11.87 -0.47 -5.78
C ALA A 129 10.76 0.45 -6.31
N ILE A 130 11.05 1.72 -6.63
CA ILE A 130 10.09 2.61 -7.32
C ILE A 130 9.60 1.99 -8.63
N ASN A 131 10.52 1.45 -9.43
CA ASN A 131 10.15 0.80 -10.70
C ASN A 131 9.28 -0.44 -10.46
N GLY A 132 9.58 -1.23 -9.42
CA GLY A 132 8.76 -2.37 -8.99
C GLY A 132 7.35 -1.97 -8.59
N CYS A 133 7.21 -0.90 -7.78
CA CYS A 133 5.91 -0.34 -7.40
C CYS A 133 5.07 0.05 -8.62
N ASN A 134 5.67 0.82 -9.52
CA ASN A 134 4.99 1.29 -10.72
C ASN A 134 4.66 0.14 -11.68
N GLY A 135 5.53 -0.85 -11.81
CA GLY A 135 5.29 -2.07 -12.58
C GLY A 135 4.11 -2.87 -12.05
N CYS A 136 3.98 -3.01 -10.72
CA CYS A 136 2.84 -3.66 -10.08
C CYS A 136 1.54 -2.89 -10.36
N HIS A 137 1.53 -1.56 -10.25
CA HIS A 137 0.37 -0.72 -10.57
C HIS A 137 -0.07 -0.92 -12.02
N VAL A 138 0.86 -0.91 -12.97
CA VAL A 138 0.55 -1.17 -14.38
C VAL A 138 -0.03 -2.57 -14.59
N ALA A 139 0.58 -3.59 -14.01
CA ALA A 139 0.12 -4.98 -14.14
C ALA A 139 -1.30 -5.21 -13.59
N LEU A 140 -1.71 -4.40 -12.61
CA LEU A 140 -3.04 -4.45 -11.99
C LEU A 140 -4.06 -3.52 -12.66
N GLY A 141 -3.70 -2.81 -13.73
CA GLY A 141 -4.57 -1.85 -14.41
C GLY A 141 -4.65 -0.47 -13.74
N TYR A 142 -3.76 -0.18 -12.79
CA TYR A 142 -3.68 1.08 -12.06
C TYR A 142 -2.48 1.93 -12.52
N GLY A 143 -2.05 1.82 -13.78
CA GLY A 143 -0.89 2.56 -14.31
C GLY A 143 -1.00 4.09 -14.21
N PHE A 144 -2.20 4.63 -13.97
CA PHE A 144 -2.43 6.04 -13.66
C PHE A 144 -2.01 6.42 -12.23
N ILE A 145 -1.77 5.45 -11.34
CA ILE A 145 -1.15 5.64 -10.02
C ILE A 145 0.35 5.45 -10.20
N HIS A 146 1.05 6.54 -10.50
CA HIS A 146 2.48 6.50 -10.71
C HIS A 146 3.20 7.10 -9.50
N TYR A 147 3.85 6.23 -8.70
CA TYR A 147 4.62 6.67 -7.55
C TYR A 147 5.91 7.37 -8.02
N ARG A 148 6.19 8.49 -7.42
CA ARG A 148 7.48 9.21 -7.53
C ARG A 148 7.91 9.66 -6.13
N LEU A 149 9.21 9.74 -5.90
CA LEU A 149 9.72 10.33 -4.66
C LEU A 149 9.34 11.81 -4.61
N PRO A 150 8.77 12.30 -3.50
CA PRO A 150 8.52 13.72 -3.32
C PRO A 150 9.85 14.51 -3.24
N ASP A 151 9.85 15.76 -3.67
CA ASP A 151 11.02 16.63 -3.67
C ASP A 151 11.50 16.99 -2.24
N GLN A 152 10.61 16.86 -1.26
CA GLN A 152 10.87 17.08 0.17
C GLN A 152 10.27 15.92 0.97
N SER A 153 10.76 15.71 2.18
CA SER A 153 10.17 14.73 3.09
C SER A 153 8.68 15.04 3.33
N PRO A 154 7.81 14.02 3.29
CA PRO A 154 6.39 14.20 3.62
C PRO A 154 6.17 14.50 5.11
N GLN A 155 7.21 14.41 5.95
CA GLN A 155 7.09 14.59 7.40
C GLN A 155 8.16 15.55 7.94
N GLU A 156 7.74 16.77 8.19
CA GLU A 156 8.61 17.83 8.73
C GLU A 156 8.96 17.63 10.21
N MET A 157 8.24 16.79 10.95
CA MET A 157 8.43 16.56 12.38
C MET A 157 9.53 15.55 12.73
N LEU A 158 10.14 14.91 11.72
CA LEU A 158 11.21 13.94 11.93
C LEU A 158 12.58 14.54 11.61
N ASP A 159 13.55 14.31 12.50
CA ASP A 159 14.94 14.68 12.24
C ASP A 159 15.63 13.58 11.41
N PHE A 160 15.66 13.79 10.11
CA PHE A 160 16.33 12.89 9.17
C PHE A 160 17.86 13.01 9.21
N ALA A 161 18.41 14.08 9.74
CA ALA A 161 19.85 14.34 9.79
C ALA A 161 20.53 13.74 11.03
N MET A 162 19.77 13.29 12.02
CA MET A 162 20.28 12.61 13.19
C MET A 162 21.13 11.39 12.78
N LYS A 163 22.32 11.25 13.37
CA LYS A 163 23.20 10.11 13.08
C LYS A 163 22.87 8.97 14.04
N THR A 164 22.28 7.93 13.52
CA THR A 164 21.86 6.74 14.29
C THR A 164 22.29 5.46 13.61
N GLU A 165 22.30 4.40 14.38
CA GLU A 165 22.61 3.06 13.93
C GLU A 165 21.31 2.25 13.73
N PRO A 166 21.28 1.29 12.81
CA PRO A 166 20.22 0.29 12.75
C PRO A 166 20.12 -0.45 14.07
N LYS A 167 18.92 -0.69 14.55
CA LYS A 167 18.69 -1.38 15.83
C LYS A 167 18.66 -2.90 15.66
N TYR A 168 18.32 -3.36 14.48
CA TYR A 168 18.14 -4.78 14.17
C TYR A 168 18.96 -5.15 12.95
N GLU A 169 19.36 -6.42 12.83
CA GLU A 169 20.08 -6.93 11.66
C GLU A 169 19.22 -6.86 10.38
N GLU A 170 17.92 -7.15 10.51
CA GLU A 170 16.95 -7.05 9.42
C GLU A 170 15.71 -6.27 9.86
N ALA A 171 15.00 -5.66 8.89
CA ALA A 171 13.84 -4.84 9.19
C ALA A 171 12.68 -5.62 9.86
N LYS A 172 12.59 -6.94 9.64
CA LYS A 172 11.55 -7.82 10.21
C LYS A 172 11.89 -8.44 11.56
N GLU A 173 13.13 -8.38 12.02
CA GLU A 173 13.55 -9.00 13.31
C GLU A 173 13.04 -8.24 14.53
N ALA A 174 12.30 -7.16 14.33
CA ALA A 174 11.80 -6.27 15.37
C ALA A 174 10.43 -6.67 15.96
N LYS A 175 9.92 -7.86 15.64
CA LYS A 175 8.64 -8.37 16.20
C LYS A 175 8.79 -9.04 17.54
#